data_38ff8e038d65ab9fae79200660a2a9e8
#
_entry.id   38ff8e038d65ab9fae79200660a2a9e8
#
_cell.length_a   1.000
_cell.length_b   1.000
_cell.length_c   1.000
_cell.angle_alpha   90.00
_cell.angle_beta   90.00
_cell.angle_gamma   90.00
#
_symmetry.space_group_name_H-M   'P 1'
#
loop_
_entity.id
_entity.type
_entity.pdbx_description
1 polymer ?
#
loop_
_entity_poly.entity_id
_entity_poly.type
_entity_poly.pdbx_seq_one_letter_code
_entity_poly.pdbx_strand_id
1 'polypeptide(L)'
;MPDKQNIDAAPRFLFSYLLGADGRGTAVDAEAVDRWTPQDGNLWLHFDIASQGARQWLEQDSGLPARVIDVLLAEETRPRSLTMDSGLLIVLRGVNTNPGADLEDMVSVRVWVEPHRVISTRRRRLLSVVDIAKCLDDGNGPGSPSALLAMLVDRLAERIGDFVDSIESHLDAIEDEIGTANPGSIRLKLSPLRRQMAAVRRFLAPQRDALDRLYRQPVDYIEEADANNMREQSDRITRYLEDLELARERAIVLQEELLSDMAQQQNTRMYVLSVVAAIFLPLTFITGLLGMNVGGLPGVDSNLGFVASIVVMVIAALGLAVFFRWKRWF
;
A
#
# COMPACT_ATOMS: atom_id res chain seq x y z
N MET A 1 35.53 36.77 15.43
CA MET A 1 34.43 36.86 14.50
C MET A 1 34.69 35.84 13.41
N PRO A 2 34.00 34.69 13.41
CA PRO A 2 34.11 33.78 12.28
C PRO A 2 33.04 34.16 11.23
N ASP A 3 33.49 34.05 10.04
CA ASP A 3 32.97 34.37 8.74
C ASP A 3 31.49 33.94 8.53
N LYS A 4 30.64 34.88 8.24
CA LYS A 4 29.30 34.68 7.73
C LYS A 4 29.35 34.52 6.20
N GLN A 5 30.05 33.53 5.72
CA GLN A 5 30.02 33.17 4.31
C GLN A 5 29.58 31.73 4.16
N ASN A 6 28.59 31.56 3.31
CA ASN A 6 28.09 30.30 2.77
C ASN A 6 27.11 29.48 3.66
N ILE A 7 25.93 30.04 3.96
CA ILE A 7 24.73 29.23 4.00
C ILE A 7 24.34 29.02 2.53
N ASP A 8 25.00 28.05 1.92
CA ASP A 8 24.85 27.68 0.51
C ASP A 8 23.39 27.50 0.15
N ALA A 9 22.99 28.27 -0.84
CA ALA A 9 21.73 28.08 -1.53
C ALA A 9 21.64 26.64 -2.01
N ALA A 10 20.70 25.90 -1.43
CA ALA A 10 20.35 24.57 -1.96
C ALA A 10 20.17 24.70 -3.49
N PRO A 11 20.65 23.74 -4.29
CA PRO A 11 20.67 23.86 -5.74
C PRO A 11 19.27 24.23 -6.25
N ARG A 12 19.20 25.20 -7.16
CA ARG A 12 17.96 25.70 -7.77
C ARG A 12 17.21 24.55 -8.45
N PHE A 13 17.95 23.67 -9.16
CA PHE A 13 17.43 22.49 -9.86
C PHE A 13 18.02 21.21 -9.28
N LEU A 14 17.25 20.13 -9.25
CA LEU A 14 17.75 18.78 -9.03
C LEU A 14 18.32 18.18 -10.32
N PHE A 15 17.60 18.43 -11.42
CA PHE A 15 17.98 18.05 -12.78
C PHE A 15 17.64 19.20 -13.72
N SER A 16 18.50 19.43 -14.70
CA SER A 16 18.32 20.38 -15.80
C SER A 16 19.00 19.81 -17.04
N TYR A 17 18.19 19.39 -18.03
CA TYR A 17 18.66 18.74 -19.23
C TYR A 17 18.07 19.39 -20.49
N LEU A 18 18.90 19.57 -21.53
CA LEU A 18 18.43 19.66 -22.89
C LEU A 18 18.25 18.24 -23.42
N LEU A 19 17.06 17.95 -23.96
CA LEU A 19 16.67 16.65 -24.48
C LEU A 19 17.13 16.51 -25.93
N GLY A 20 18.03 15.60 -26.20
CA GLY A 20 18.50 15.31 -27.56
C GLY A 20 17.59 14.31 -28.26
N ALA A 21 17.35 14.52 -29.56
CA ALA A 21 16.54 13.61 -30.38
C ALA A 21 17.15 12.19 -30.46
N ASP A 22 18.42 12.05 -30.14
CA ASP A 22 19.15 10.76 -30.04
C ASP A 22 18.94 10.03 -28.71
N GLY A 23 18.09 10.57 -27.82
CA GLY A 23 17.83 10.03 -26.50
C GLY A 23 18.86 10.42 -25.43
N ARG A 24 19.84 11.25 -25.77
CA ARG A 24 20.87 11.73 -24.84
C ARG A 24 20.48 13.08 -24.26
N GLY A 25 20.56 13.22 -22.94
CA GLY A 25 20.40 14.49 -22.25
C GLY A 25 21.71 15.22 -22.09
N THR A 26 21.73 16.51 -22.36
CA THR A 26 22.85 17.39 -22.05
C THR A 26 22.51 18.18 -20.80
N ALA A 27 23.23 17.93 -19.70
CA ALA A 27 23.04 18.70 -18.47
C ALA A 27 23.42 20.18 -18.71
N VAL A 28 22.59 21.09 -18.22
CA VAL A 28 22.80 22.53 -18.35
C VAL A 28 22.82 23.20 -16.99
N ASP A 29 23.61 24.25 -16.85
CA ASP A 29 23.70 25.04 -15.63
C ASP A 29 22.61 26.12 -15.52
N ALA A 30 22.56 26.79 -14.38
CA ALA A 30 21.54 27.81 -14.11
C ALA A 30 21.63 29.01 -15.07
N GLU A 31 22.84 29.39 -15.51
CA GLU A 31 23.02 30.51 -16.44
C GLU A 31 22.50 30.14 -17.84
N ALA A 32 22.72 28.90 -18.27
CA ALA A 32 22.17 28.39 -19.55
C ALA A 32 20.66 28.31 -19.50
N VAL A 33 20.06 27.89 -18.38
CA VAL A 33 18.59 27.87 -18.17
C VAL A 33 18.01 29.28 -18.24
N ASP A 34 18.65 30.27 -17.61
CA ASP A 34 18.17 31.66 -17.60
C ASP A 34 18.22 32.31 -19.00
N ARG A 35 19.09 31.84 -19.91
CA ARG A 35 19.21 32.31 -21.30
C ARG A 35 18.50 31.46 -22.33
N TRP A 36 17.94 30.30 -21.89
CA TRP A 36 17.33 29.34 -22.77
C TRP A 36 16.15 29.91 -23.56
N THR A 37 16.06 29.54 -24.81
CA THR A 37 14.94 29.82 -25.70
C THR A 37 14.51 28.53 -26.40
N PRO A 38 13.28 28.45 -26.98
CA PRO A 38 12.82 27.28 -27.73
C PRO A 38 13.72 26.87 -28.90
N GLN A 39 14.56 27.78 -29.41
CA GLN A 39 15.50 27.50 -30.49
C GLN A 39 16.73 26.71 -30.02
N ASP A 40 17.01 26.71 -28.73
CA ASP A 40 18.11 25.96 -28.14
C ASP A 40 17.78 24.47 -27.95
N GLY A 41 16.52 24.06 -28.19
CA GLY A 41 16.04 22.70 -28.07
C GLY A 41 15.05 22.51 -26.92
N ASN A 42 14.72 21.25 -26.64
CA ASN A 42 13.74 20.90 -25.61
C ASN A 42 14.38 20.85 -24.22
N LEU A 43 13.82 21.56 -23.25
CA LEU A 43 14.34 21.70 -21.89
C LEU A 43 13.52 20.94 -20.88
N TRP A 44 14.17 20.14 -20.00
CA TRP A 44 13.55 19.56 -18.83
C TRP A 44 14.21 20.10 -17.55
N LEU A 45 13.37 20.63 -16.65
CA LEU A 45 13.75 21.11 -15.32
C LEU A 45 13.02 20.31 -14.25
N HIS A 46 13.75 19.80 -13.25
CA HIS A 46 13.17 19.10 -12.12
C HIS A 46 13.57 19.74 -10.80
N PHE A 47 12.60 20.01 -9.93
CA PHE A 47 12.77 20.76 -8.70
C PHE A 47 12.34 19.98 -7.47
N ASP A 48 13.01 20.28 -6.35
CA ASP A 48 12.48 19.96 -5.01
C ASP A 48 11.81 21.20 -4.43
N ILE A 49 10.50 21.11 -4.17
CA ILE A 49 9.73 22.23 -3.62
C ILE A 49 10.11 22.58 -2.16
N ALA A 50 10.92 21.76 -1.49
CA ALA A 50 11.50 22.10 -0.21
C ALA A 50 12.62 23.13 -0.33
N SER A 51 13.25 23.25 -1.51
CA SER A 51 14.28 24.24 -1.79
C SER A 51 13.69 25.65 -1.93
N GLN A 52 14.22 26.62 -1.16
CA GLN A 52 13.81 28.00 -1.27
C GLN A 52 14.17 28.61 -2.64
N GLY A 53 15.35 28.24 -3.19
CA GLY A 53 15.76 28.70 -4.52
C GLY A 53 14.85 28.18 -5.64
N ALA A 54 14.34 26.93 -5.52
CA ALA A 54 13.36 26.39 -6.44
C ALA A 54 12.02 27.17 -6.40
N ARG A 55 11.51 27.46 -5.20
CA ARG A 55 10.28 28.26 -5.03
C ARG A 55 10.42 29.64 -5.62
N GLN A 56 11.51 30.35 -5.29
CA GLN A 56 11.75 31.70 -5.78
C GLN A 56 11.83 31.73 -7.32
N TRP A 57 12.54 30.79 -7.92
CA TRP A 57 12.63 30.74 -9.39
C TRP A 57 11.27 30.45 -10.05
N LEU A 58 10.49 29.52 -9.49
CA LEU A 58 9.14 29.22 -9.99
C LEU A 58 8.22 30.44 -9.91
N GLU A 59 8.30 31.22 -8.84
CA GLU A 59 7.43 32.39 -8.60
C GLU A 59 7.85 33.63 -9.40
N GLN A 60 9.15 33.84 -9.63
CA GLN A 60 9.67 35.10 -10.16
C GLN A 60 10.21 34.99 -11.58
N ASP A 61 10.86 33.86 -11.92
CA ASP A 61 11.66 33.74 -13.14
C ASP A 61 11.09 32.74 -14.17
N SER A 62 10.17 31.86 -13.74
CA SER A 62 9.66 30.79 -14.60
C SER A 62 8.77 31.25 -15.77
N GLY A 63 8.16 32.41 -15.64
CA GLY A 63 7.17 32.94 -16.58
C GLY A 63 5.84 32.15 -16.63
N LEU A 64 5.60 31.28 -15.62
CA LEU A 64 4.41 30.46 -15.56
C LEU A 64 3.18 31.23 -15.05
N PRO A 65 1.97 30.85 -15.48
CA PRO A 65 0.74 31.37 -14.86
C PRO A 65 0.69 31.08 -13.37
N ALA A 66 0.23 32.04 -12.54
CA ALA A 66 0.16 31.89 -11.08
C ALA A 66 -0.58 30.62 -10.65
N ARG A 67 -1.65 30.24 -11.34
CA ARG A 67 -2.40 28.99 -11.09
C ARG A 67 -1.58 27.73 -11.28
N VAL A 68 -0.64 27.73 -12.22
CA VAL A 68 0.29 26.60 -12.46
C VAL A 68 1.30 26.55 -11.34
N ILE A 69 1.88 27.69 -10.96
CA ILE A 69 2.83 27.81 -9.85
C ILE A 69 2.22 27.29 -8.56
N ASP A 70 0.99 27.71 -8.24
CA ASP A 70 0.25 27.24 -7.05
C ASP A 70 0.17 25.71 -6.99
N VAL A 71 -0.08 25.06 -8.13
CA VAL A 71 -0.17 23.60 -8.18
C VAL A 71 1.20 22.95 -8.12
N LEU A 72 2.20 23.50 -8.80
CA LEU A 72 3.57 22.97 -8.77
C LEU A 72 4.16 23.02 -7.35
N LEU A 73 3.82 24.04 -6.57
CA LEU A 73 4.27 24.26 -5.19
C LEU A 73 3.36 23.62 -4.13
N ALA A 74 2.17 23.13 -4.49
CA ALA A 74 1.23 22.56 -3.53
C ALA A 74 1.83 21.38 -2.77
N GLU A 75 1.68 21.35 -1.46
CA GLU A 75 2.19 20.25 -0.61
C GLU A 75 1.36 18.98 -0.79
N GLU A 76 0.04 19.11 -0.77
CA GLU A 76 -0.90 18.01 -0.97
C GLU A 76 -1.61 18.14 -2.31
N THR A 77 -1.61 17.06 -3.08
CA THR A 77 -2.24 17.04 -4.40
C THR A 77 -2.97 15.71 -4.63
N ARG A 78 -4.01 15.77 -5.46
CA ARG A 78 -4.64 14.58 -6.04
C ARG A 78 -4.29 14.49 -7.51
N PRO A 79 -4.14 13.29 -8.08
CA PRO A 79 -3.92 13.11 -9.51
C PRO A 79 -5.00 13.82 -10.32
N ARG A 80 -4.57 14.58 -11.30
CA ARG A 80 -5.44 15.32 -12.22
C ARG A 80 -4.65 15.81 -13.44
N SER A 81 -5.34 16.05 -14.53
CA SER A 81 -4.82 16.77 -15.70
C SER A 81 -5.66 18.00 -15.99
N LEU A 82 -5.03 19.05 -16.47
CA LEU A 82 -5.64 20.30 -16.87
C LEU A 82 -4.91 20.88 -18.08
N THR A 83 -5.59 20.94 -19.21
CA THR A 83 -5.09 21.62 -20.41
C THR A 83 -5.39 23.11 -20.30
N MET A 84 -4.42 23.93 -20.63
CA MET A 84 -4.49 25.39 -20.70
C MET A 84 -3.90 25.85 -22.02
N ASP A 85 -4.22 27.09 -22.46
CA ASP A 85 -3.74 27.61 -23.75
C ASP A 85 -2.21 27.58 -23.91
N SER A 86 -1.48 27.70 -22.79
CA SER A 86 -0.01 27.74 -22.77
C SER A 86 0.66 26.40 -22.48
N GLY A 87 -0.10 25.35 -22.10
CA GLY A 87 0.50 24.07 -21.75
C GLY A 87 -0.45 23.10 -21.03
N LEU A 88 0.11 21.97 -20.64
CA LEU A 88 -0.57 20.89 -19.92
C LEU A 88 -0.03 20.77 -18.49
N LEU A 89 -0.90 20.93 -17.52
CA LEU A 89 -0.60 20.63 -16.11
C LEU A 89 -1.09 19.23 -15.77
N ILE A 90 -0.19 18.37 -15.31
CA ILE A 90 -0.54 17.05 -14.82
C ILE A 90 0.06 16.78 -13.44
N VAL A 91 -0.72 16.18 -12.58
CA VAL A 91 -0.29 15.69 -11.27
C VAL A 91 -0.50 14.19 -11.23
N LEU A 92 0.57 13.46 -10.95
CA LEU A 92 0.59 12.00 -10.86
C LEU A 92 1.17 11.56 -9.52
N ARG A 93 0.94 10.30 -9.17
CA ARG A 93 1.54 9.67 -7.99
C ARG A 93 2.20 8.34 -8.35
N GLY A 94 3.33 8.07 -7.72
CA GLY A 94 4.01 6.79 -7.77
C GLY A 94 4.12 6.17 -6.40
N VAL A 95 4.37 4.87 -6.38
CA VAL A 95 4.64 4.10 -5.15
C VAL A 95 5.89 4.66 -4.46
N ASN A 96 5.85 4.73 -3.14
CA ASN A 96 6.96 5.22 -2.34
C ASN A 96 7.99 4.12 -2.09
N THR A 97 8.99 4.03 -2.91
CA THR A 97 10.10 3.07 -2.80
C THR A 97 11.32 3.64 -2.07
N ASN A 98 11.14 4.72 -1.29
CA ASN A 98 12.24 5.27 -0.48
C ASN A 98 12.55 4.34 0.70
N PRO A 99 13.83 4.21 1.10
CA PRO A 99 14.21 3.35 2.22
C PRO A 99 13.46 3.71 3.50
N GLY A 100 12.82 2.70 4.12
CA GLY A 100 12.07 2.86 5.37
C GLY A 100 10.71 3.56 5.25
N ALA A 101 10.24 3.82 4.04
CA ALA A 101 8.91 4.39 3.80
C ALA A 101 7.86 3.29 3.56
N ASP A 102 6.62 3.61 3.88
CA ASP A 102 5.48 2.76 3.53
C ASP A 102 5.16 2.92 2.04
N LEU A 103 5.05 1.81 1.31
CA LEU A 103 4.81 1.79 -0.14
C LEU A 103 3.52 2.52 -0.52
N GLU A 104 2.48 2.40 0.32
CA GLU A 104 1.17 3.05 0.14
C GLU A 104 1.18 4.56 0.37
N ASP A 105 2.22 5.11 0.97
CA ASP A 105 2.38 6.56 1.12
C ASP A 105 2.89 7.17 -0.18
N MET A 106 2.06 7.10 -1.21
CA MET A 106 2.40 7.47 -2.59
C MET A 106 2.97 8.88 -2.72
N VAL A 107 4.06 8.97 -3.46
CA VAL A 107 4.78 10.23 -3.74
C VAL A 107 4.18 10.91 -4.97
N SER A 108 3.90 12.21 -4.87
CA SER A 108 3.39 12.99 -6.00
C SER A 108 4.52 13.65 -6.80
N VAL A 109 4.33 13.63 -8.12
CA VAL A 109 5.05 14.47 -9.08
C VAL A 109 4.05 15.41 -9.75
N ARG A 110 4.41 16.66 -9.92
CA ARG A 110 3.64 17.66 -10.65
C ARG A 110 4.46 18.03 -11.87
N VAL A 111 3.81 18.07 -12.99
CA VAL A 111 4.47 18.31 -14.28
C VAL A 111 3.69 19.36 -15.04
N TRP A 112 4.39 20.35 -15.53
CA TRP A 112 3.92 21.31 -16.51
C TRP A 112 4.66 21.02 -17.82
N VAL A 113 3.91 20.83 -18.90
CA VAL A 113 4.44 20.49 -20.22
C VAL A 113 4.06 21.58 -21.19
N GLU A 114 5.04 22.13 -21.87
CA GLU A 114 4.93 23.06 -22.99
C GLU A 114 5.54 22.43 -24.26
N PRO A 115 5.38 23.00 -25.42
CA PRO A 115 5.92 22.43 -26.68
C PRO A 115 7.43 22.14 -26.62
N HIS A 116 8.22 22.95 -25.91
CA HIS A 116 9.68 22.85 -25.83
C HIS A 116 10.23 22.80 -24.41
N ARG A 117 9.35 22.81 -23.39
CA ARG A 117 9.81 22.84 -22.01
C ARG A 117 8.95 21.93 -21.12
N VAL A 118 9.61 21.18 -20.25
CA VAL A 118 8.96 20.46 -19.16
C VAL A 118 9.49 20.96 -17.82
N ILE A 119 8.59 21.35 -16.93
CA ILE A 119 8.90 21.70 -15.55
C ILE A 119 8.23 20.67 -14.65
N SER A 120 9.02 19.96 -13.86
CA SER A 120 8.51 18.96 -12.93
C SER A 120 8.96 19.25 -11.51
N THR A 121 8.07 18.99 -10.54
CA THR A 121 8.35 19.24 -9.13
C THR A 121 8.01 18.04 -8.27
N ARG A 122 8.79 17.86 -7.19
CA ARG A 122 8.55 16.86 -6.17
C ARG A 122 8.73 17.45 -4.77
N ARG A 123 8.18 16.81 -3.75
CA ARG A 123 8.49 17.06 -2.34
C ARG A 123 9.36 15.94 -1.75
N ARG A 124 9.18 14.71 -2.22
CA ARG A 124 9.93 13.52 -1.82
C ARG A 124 10.53 12.88 -3.07
N ARG A 125 11.63 12.18 -2.89
CA ARG A 125 12.30 11.48 -3.98
C ARG A 125 11.34 10.50 -4.64
N LEU A 126 11.29 10.51 -5.97
CA LEU A 126 10.52 9.60 -6.81
C LEU A 126 11.48 8.89 -7.77
N LEU A 127 11.61 7.58 -7.63
CA LEU A 127 12.60 6.82 -8.40
C LEU A 127 12.32 6.86 -9.90
N SER A 128 11.04 6.86 -10.33
CA SER A 128 10.68 6.99 -11.75
C SER A 128 11.30 8.22 -12.43
N VAL A 129 11.43 9.33 -11.72
CA VAL A 129 12.10 10.55 -12.22
C VAL A 129 13.61 10.37 -12.28
N VAL A 130 14.18 9.71 -11.26
CA VAL A 130 15.63 9.42 -11.23
C VAL A 130 16.01 8.47 -12.37
N ASP A 131 15.17 7.48 -12.66
CA ASP A 131 15.42 6.54 -13.76
C ASP A 131 15.42 7.25 -15.11
N ILE A 132 14.54 8.23 -15.33
CA ILE A 132 14.52 9.03 -16.56
C ILE A 132 15.84 9.84 -16.70
N ALA A 133 16.27 10.49 -15.63
CA ALA A 133 17.55 11.22 -15.64
C ALA A 133 18.71 10.28 -16.00
N LYS A 134 18.75 9.08 -15.42
CA LYS A 134 19.75 8.07 -15.78
C LYS A 134 19.65 7.61 -17.24
N CYS A 135 18.43 7.39 -17.76
CA CYS A 135 18.25 7.06 -19.18
C CYS A 135 18.79 8.14 -20.10
N LEU A 136 18.64 9.43 -19.74
CA LEU A 136 19.21 10.56 -20.49
C LEU A 136 20.76 10.54 -20.48
N ASP A 137 21.36 10.23 -19.32
CA ASP A 137 22.81 10.09 -19.19
C ASP A 137 23.35 8.91 -20.02
N ASP A 138 22.59 7.80 -20.07
CA ASP A 138 22.94 6.57 -20.81
C ASP A 138 22.61 6.66 -22.33
N GLY A 139 21.96 7.73 -22.80
CA GLY A 139 21.57 7.92 -24.20
C GLY A 139 20.35 7.14 -24.66
N ASN A 140 19.48 6.74 -23.72
CA ASN A 140 18.23 6.02 -23.96
C ASN A 140 17.01 6.79 -23.36
N GLY A 141 17.16 8.08 -23.15
CA GLY A 141 16.14 8.95 -22.60
C GLY A 141 15.16 9.49 -23.64
N PRO A 142 14.17 10.28 -23.20
CA PRO A 142 13.18 10.91 -24.07
C PRO A 142 13.80 12.09 -24.86
N GLY A 143 13.48 12.20 -26.17
CA GLY A 143 13.97 13.27 -27.04
C GLY A 143 13.03 14.48 -27.11
N SER A 144 11.84 14.41 -26.55
CA SER A 144 10.85 15.49 -26.59
C SER A 144 10.08 15.63 -25.27
N PRO A 145 9.40 16.77 -25.03
CA PRO A 145 8.52 16.96 -23.89
C PRO A 145 7.40 15.90 -23.81
N SER A 146 6.84 15.53 -24.95
CA SER A 146 5.82 14.49 -25.08
C SER A 146 6.36 13.12 -24.66
N ALA A 147 7.51 12.71 -25.20
CA ALA A 147 8.17 11.45 -24.87
C ALA A 147 8.59 11.40 -23.40
N LEU A 148 9.01 12.53 -22.82
CA LEU A 148 9.33 12.59 -21.39
C LEU A 148 8.10 12.32 -20.52
N LEU A 149 6.96 12.92 -20.84
CA LEU A 149 5.71 12.67 -20.12
C LEU A 149 5.28 11.21 -20.29
N ALA A 150 5.32 10.65 -21.50
CA ALA A 150 4.97 9.26 -21.77
C ALA A 150 5.87 8.28 -20.99
N MET A 151 7.19 8.50 -21.00
CA MET A 151 8.14 7.70 -20.23
C MET A 151 7.90 7.81 -18.71
N LEU A 152 7.56 8.99 -18.21
CA LEU A 152 7.24 9.16 -16.79
C LEU A 152 6.00 8.36 -16.41
N VAL A 153 4.95 8.41 -17.22
CA VAL A 153 3.70 7.65 -16.98
C VAL A 153 3.98 6.14 -17.02
N ASP A 154 4.76 5.66 -17.98
CA ASP A 154 5.17 4.26 -18.10
C ASP A 154 5.93 3.78 -16.85
N ARG A 155 6.97 4.50 -16.43
CA ARG A 155 7.75 4.16 -15.23
C ARG A 155 6.92 4.20 -13.92
N LEU A 156 5.91 5.08 -13.86
CA LEU A 156 4.99 5.10 -12.73
C LEU A 156 4.07 3.88 -12.75
N ALA A 157 3.52 3.50 -13.92
CA ALA A 157 2.64 2.36 -14.08
C ALA A 157 3.37 1.03 -13.81
N GLU A 158 4.63 0.88 -14.26
CA GLU A 158 5.48 -0.28 -13.99
C GLU A 158 5.62 -0.53 -12.50
N ARG A 159 6.02 0.48 -11.73
CA ARG A 159 6.20 0.37 -10.27
C ARG A 159 4.90 0.16 -9.49
N ILE A 160 3.78 0.63 -10.04
CA ILE A 160 2.46 0.34 -9.49
C ILE A 160 2.13 -1.14 -9.72
N GLY A 161 2.46 -1.70 -10.88
CA GLY A 161 2.33 -3.13 -11.17
C GLY A 161 3.10 -3.99 -10.17
N ASP A 162 4.40 -3.71 -9.98
CA ASP A 162 5.25 -4.40 -9.00
C ASP A 162 4.62 -4.39 -7.58
N PHE A 163 4.00 -3.27 -7.20
CA PHE A 163 3.30 -3.17 -5.92
C PHE A 163 2.05 -4.07 -5.87
N VAL A 164 1.24 -4.09 -6.93
CA VAL A 164 0.04 -4.94 -7.01
C VAL A 164 0.42 -6.41 -6.95
N ASP A 165 1.43 -6.84 -7.72
CA ASP A 165 1.95 -8.20 -7.71
C ASP A 165 2.47 -8.61 -6.32
N SER A 166 3.08 -7.67 -5.59
CA SER A 166 3.54 -7.91 -4.22
C SER A 166 2.37 -8.13 -3.25
N ILE A 167 1.25 -7.42 -3.41
CA ILE A 167 0.04 -7.61 -2.61
C ILE A 167 -0.55 -8.99 -2.84
N GLU A 168 -0.65 -9.44 -4.10
CA GLU A 168 -1.15 -10.77 -4.44
C GLU A 168 -0.26 -11.86 -3.84
N SER A 169 1.05 -11.76 -4.01
CA SER A 169 2.01 -12.70 -3.43
C SER A 169 1.92 -12.80 -1.91
N HIS A 170 1.67 -11.68 -1.22
CA HIS A 170 1.46 -11.68 0.23
C HIS A 170 0.13 -12.33 0.63
N LEU A 171 -0.93 -12.15 -0.16
CA LEU A 171 -2.21 -12.81 0.09
C LEU A 171 -2.11 -14.32 -0.11
N ASP A 172 -1.44 -14.78 -1.17
CA ASP A 172 -1.20 -16.20 -1.43
C ASP A 172 -0.43 -16.83 -0.25
N ALA A 173 0.63 -16.17 0.23
CA ALA A 173 1.39 -16.65 1.37
C ALA A 173 0.55 -16.71 2.68
N ILE A 174 -0.40 -15.80 2.86
CA ILE A 174 -1.31 -15.81 4.02
C ILE A 174 -2.33 -16.96 3.87
N GLU A 175 -2.85 -17.20 2.67
CA GLU A 175 -3.79 -18.28 2.39
C GLU A 175 -3.16 -19.64 2.68
N ASP A 176 -1.92 -19.87 2.27
CA ASP A 176 -1.16 -21.10 2.56
C ASP A 176 -0.91 -21.32 4.06
N GLU A 177 -0.90 -20.27 4.87
CA GLU A 177 -0.74 -20.35 6.32
C GLU A 177 -2.05 -20.64 7.09
N ILE A 178 -3.22 -20.47 6.46
CA ILE A 178 -4.52 -20.74 7.09
C ILE A 178 -4.62 -22.22 7.47
N GLY A 179 -5.08 -22.48 8.68
CA GLY A 179 -5.16 -23.84 9.26
C GLY A 179 -3.88 -24.36 9.92
N THR A 180 -2.71 -23.76 9.65
CA THR A 180 -1.43 -24.19 10.22
C THR A 180 -0.84 -23.16 11.21
N ALA A 181 -0.97 -21.89 10.92
CA ALA A 181 -0.44 -20.82 11.75
C ALA A 181 -1.42 -20.33 12.82
N ASN A 182 -0.90 -19.59 13.80
CA ASN A 182 -1.74 -18.96 14.82
C ASN A 182 -2.65 -17.90 14.20
N PRO A 183 -3.98 -17.95 14.39
CA PRO A 183 -4.93 -16.98 13.87
C PRO A 183 -4.59 -15.51 14.16
N GLY A 184 -4.00 -15.24 15.34
CA GLY A 184 -3.57 -13.89 15.71
C GLY A 184 -2.44 -13.35 14.82
N SER A 185 -1.49 -14.21 14.41
CA SER A 185 -0.38 -13.83 13.51
C SER A 185 -0.90 -13.52 12.09
N ILE A 186 -1.84 -14.31 11.58
CA ILE A 186 -2.46 -14.09 10.27
C ILE A 186 -3.19 -12.75 10.24
N ARG A 187 -3.96 -12.43 11.28
CA ARG A 187 -4.65 -11.14 11.41
C ARG A 187 -3.69 -9.95 11.37
N LEU A 188 -2.52 -10.06 12.01
CA LEU A 188 -1.50 -9.02 12.00
C LEU A 188 -0.90 -8.81 10.60
N LYS A 189 -0.80 -9.85 9.77
CA LYS A 189 -0.34 -9.75 8.38
C LYS A 189 -1.42 -9.18 7.45
N LEU A 190 -2.68 -9.61 7.59
CA LEU A 190 -3.79 -9.23 6.71
C LEU A 190 -4.22 -7.76 6.87
N SER A 191 -4.21 -7.23 8.09
CA SER A 191 -4.66 -5.86 8.37
C SER A 191 -3.85 -4.77 7.67
N PRO A 192 -2.50 -4.82 7.60
CA PRO A 192 -1.70 -3.88 6.83
C PRO A 192 -2.02 -3.93 5.34
N LEU A 193 -2.10 -5.12 4.73
CA LEU A 193 -2.40 -5.28 3.30
C LEU A 193 -3.70 -4.60 2.90
N ARG A 194 -4.76 -4.76 3.69
CA ARG A 194 -6.04 -4.08 3.46
C ARG A 194 -5.93 -2.56 3.48
N ARG A 195 -5.11 -2.01 4.38
CA ARG A 195 -4.85 -0.56 4.43
C ARG A 195 -4.07 -0.10 3.20
N GLN A 196 -3.06 -0.86 2.80
CA GLN A 196 -2.23 -0.57 1.63
C GLN A 196 -3.07 -0.53 0.35
N MET A 197 -3.89 -1.55 0.10
CA MET A 197 -4.81 -1.58 -1.05
C MET A 197 -5.74 -0.37 -1.08
N ALA A 198 -6.36 -0.02 0.05
CA ALA A 198 -7.27 1.12 0.14
C ALA A 198 -6.55 2.46 -0.09
N ALA A 199 -5.34 2.63 0.44
CA ALA A 199 -4.55 3.85 0.31
C ALA A 199 -4.11 4.08 -1.14
N VAL A 200 -3.60 3.04 -1.82
CA VAL A 200 -3.15 3.13 -3.21
C VAL A 200 -4.33 3.35 -4.16
N ARG A 201 -5.41 2.59 -4.00
CA ARG A 201 -6.63 2.75 -4.81
C ARG A 201 -7.18 4.18 -4.79
N ARG A 202 -7.11 4.87 -3.65
CA ARG A 202 -7.56 6.26 -3.50
C ARG A 202 -6.91 7.21 -4.50
N PHE A 203 -5.67 6.92 -4.93
CA PHE A 203 -4.91 7.73 -5.87
C PHE A 203 -4.94 7.18 -7.30
N LEU A 204 -5.01 5.85 -7.48
CA LEU A 204 -5.01 5.25 -8.82
C LEU A 204 -6.27 5.59 -9.62
N ALA A 205 -7.45 5.61 -9.01
CA ALA A 205 -8.68 5.94 -9.71
C ALA A 205 -8.65 7.35 -10.32
N PRO A 206 -8.33 8.44 -9.57
CA PRO A 206 -8.20 9.75 -10.19
C PRO A 206 -7.00 9.86 -11.14
N GLN A 207 -5.95 9.03 -11.00
CA GLN A 207 -4.81 9.01 -11.93
C GLN A 207 -5.21 8.44 -13.29
N ARG A 208 -5.94 7.33 -13.32
CA ARG A 208 -6.55 6.81 -14.53
C ARG A 208 -7.41 7.88 -15.23
N ASP A 209 -8.31 8.53 -14.48
CA ASP A 209 -9.17 9.58 -15.03
C ASP A 209 -8.38 10.78 -15.60
N ALA A 210 -7.23 11.10 -14.98
CA ALA A 210 -6.33 12.13 -15.49
C ALA A 210 -5.69 11.74 -16.82
N LEU A 211 -5.24 10.49 -16.97
CA LEU A 211 -4.66 9.98 -18.21
C LEU A 211 -5.72 9.86 -19.33
N ASP A 212 -6.91 9.38 -19.00
CA ASP A 212 -8.03 9.30 -19.94
C ASP A 212 -8.39 10.68 -20.53
N ARG A 213 -8.32 11.74 -19.72
CA ARG A 213 -8.57 13.11 -20.23
C ARG A 213 -7.55 13.55 -21.24
N LEU A 214 -6.27 13.21 -21.05
CA LEU A 214 -5.21 13.54 -22.01
C LEU A 214 -5.49 12.94 -23.39
N TYR A 215 -5.95 11.69 -23.41
CA TYR A 215 -6.31 11.02 -24.64
C TYR A 215 -7.55 11.64 -25.32
N ARG A 216 -8.57 12.01 -24.53
CA ARG A 216 -9.84 12.58 -25.06
C ARG A 216 -9.73 14.04 -25.48
N GLN A 217 -8.77 14.77 -24.93
CA GLN A 217 -8.49 16.16 -25.24
C GLN A 217 -7.03 16.30 -25.68
N PRO A 218 -6.71 15.83 -26.92
CA PRO A 218 -5.34 15.89 -27.41
C PRO A 218 -4.85 17.33 -27.48
N VAL A 219 -3.58 17.52 -27.20
CA VAL A 219 -2.87 18.79 -27.30
C VAL A 219 -1.89 18.66 -28.47
N ASP A 220 -1.81 19.65 -29.31
CA ASP A 220 -1.09 19.61 -30.60
C ASP A 220 0.41 19.23 -30.46
N TYR A 221 1.02 19.49 -29.29
CA TYR A 221 2.43 19.17 -29.03
C TYR A 221 2.64 17.82 -28.34
N ILE A 222 1.58 17.04 -28.11
CA ILE A 222 1.68 15.63 -27.69
C ILE A 222 1.63 14.76 -28.93
N GLU A 223 2.71 14.05 -29.20
CA GLU A 223 2.80 13.14 -30.35
C GLU A 223 1.81 11.99 -30.22
N GLU A 224 1.22 11.56 -31.34
CA GLU A 224 0.21 10.50 -31.37
C GLU A 224 0.74 9.17 -30.74
N ALA A 225 2.00 8.84 -31.01
CA ALA A 225 2.64 7.65 -30.44
C ALA A 225 2.71 7.72 -28.91
N ASP A 226 3.05 8.88 -28.36
CA ASP A 226 3.13 9.11 -26.92
C ASP A 226 1.74 9.13 -26.27
N ALA A 227 0.75 9.73 -26.95
CA ALA A 227 -0.64 9.70 -26.49
C ALA A 227 -1.19 8.27 -26.44
N ASN A 228 -0.88 7.43 -27.44
CA ASN A 228 -1.25 6.02 -27.46
C ASN A 228 -0.55 5.22 -26.33
N ASN A 229 0.73 5.49 -26.08
CA ASN A 229 1.44 4.89 -24.94
C ASN A 229 0.77 5.28 -23.62
N MET A 230 0.49 6.56 -23.39
CA MET A 230 -0.20 7.01 -22.16
C MET A 230 -1.59 6.40 -22.00
N ARG A 231 -2.32 6.14 -23.10
CA ARG A 231 -3.58 5.40 -23.09
C ARG A 231 -3.38 3.96 -22.64
N GLU A 232 -2.37 3.27 -23.19
CA GLU A 232 -2.04 1.90 -22.76
C GLU A 232 -1.74 1.84 -21.26
N GLN A 233 -1.02 2.83 -20.72
CA GLN A 233 -0.77 2.91 -19.28
C GLN A 233 -2.06 3.19 -18.48
N SER A 234 -3.01 3.98 -19.02
CA SER A 234 -4.33 4.16 -18.41
C SER A 234 -5.11 2.84 -18.32
N ASP A 235 -5.05 2.03 -19.39
CA ASP A 235 -5.67 0.71 -19.43
C ASP A 235 -4.98 -0.26 -18.44
N ARG A 236 -3.65 -0.19 -18.29
CA ARG A 236 -2.91 -0.95 -17.26
C ARG A 236 -3.34 -0.54 -15.85
N ILE A 237 -3.45 0.75 -15.56
CA ILE A 237 -3.94 1.23 -14.26
C ILE A 237 -5.37 0.76 -13.98
N THR A 238 -6.20 0.65 -15.02
CA THR A 238 -7.56 0.10 -14.88
C THR A 238 -7.52 -1.36 -14.41
N ARG A 239 -6.68 -2.19 -15.04
CA ARG A 239 -6.46 -3.57 -14.58
C ARG A 239 -5.94 -3.64 -13.13
N TYR A 240 -4.96 -2.82 -12.78
CA TYR A 240 -4.45 -2.77 -11.40
C TYR A 240 -5.53 -2.37 -10.37
N LEU A 241 -6.49 -1.52 -10.76
CA LEU A 241 -7.63 -1.18 -9.91
C LEU A 241 -8.58 -2.38 -9.72
N GLU A 242 -8.80 -3.18 -10.77
CA GLU A 242 -9.58 -4.41 -10.72
C GLU A 242 -8.89 -5.47 -9.87
N ASP A 243 -7.58 -5.67 -10.06
CA ASP A 243 -6.75 -6.61 -9.28
C ASP A 243 -6.75 -6.24 -7.79
N LEU A 244 -6.58 -4.95 -7.46
CA LEU A 244 -6.66 -4.47 -6.08
C LEU A 244 -8.06 -4.66 -5.45
N GLU A 245 -9.14 -4.57 -6.23
CA GLU A 245 -10.49 -4.87 -5.73
C GLU A 245 -10.66 -6.35 -5.47
N LEU A 246 -10.22 -7.21 -6.41
CA LEU A 246 -10.24 -8.65 -6.23
C LEU A 246 -9.39 -9.09 -5.03
N ALA A 247 -8.19 -8.56 -4.90
CA ALA A 247 -7.30 -8.81 -3.76
C ALA A 247 -7.96 -8.38 -2.43
N ARG A 248 -8.68 -7.26 -2.43
CA ARG A 248 -9.44 -6.79 -1.26
C ARG A 248 -10.57 -7.75 -0.90
N GLU A 249 -11.32 -8.25 -1.88
CA GLU A 249 -12.39 -9.23 -1.66
C GLU A 249 -11.82 -10.54 -1.11
N ARG A 250 -10.72 -11.06 -1.69
CA ARG A 250 -10.01 -12.23 -1.15
C ARG A 250 -9.59 -11.99 0.31
N ALA A 251 -9.01 -10.85 0.64
CA ALA A 251 -8.64 -10.51 2.01
C ALA A 251 -9.82 -10.49 2.99
N ILE A 252 -11.03 -10.16 2.54
CA ILE A 252 -12.24 -10.22 3.35
C ILE A 252 -12.64 -11.68 3.60
N VAL A 253 -12.66 -12.51 2.57
CA VAL A 253 -12.97 -13.94 2.69
C VAL A 253 -12.00 -14.65 3.63
N LEU A 254 -10.68 -14.42 3.48
CA LEU A 254 -9.68 -14.97 4.38
C LEU A 254 -9.87 -14.53 5.83
N GLN A 255 -10.30 -13.28 6.04
CA GLN A 255 -10.63 -12.81 7.38
C GLN A 255 -11.85 -13.50 7.97
N GLU A 256 -12.90 -13.75 7.18
CA GLU A 256 -14.11 -14.45 7.61
C GLU A 256 -13.79 -15.92 7.97
N GLU A 257 -12.99 -16.59 7.15
CA GLU A 257 -12.53 -17.95 7.40
C GLU A 257 -11.75 -18.03 8.73
N LEU A 258 -10.81 -17.11 8.93
CA LEU A 258 -10.02 -17.00 10.15
C LEU A 258 -10.93 -16.82 11.40
N LEU A 259 -11.93 -15.96 11.32
CA LEU A 259 -12.88 -15.74 12.42
C LEU A 259 -13.73 -16.98 12.70
N SER A 260 -14.14 -17.69 11.65
CA SER A 260 -14.86 -18.97 11.75
C SER A 260 -14.03 -20.02 12.47
N ASP A 261 -12.76 -20.20 12.08
CA ASP A 261 -11.84 -21.13 12.71
C ASP A 261 -11.60 -20.81 14.19
N MET A 262 -11.43 -19.52 14.52
CA MET A 262 -11.27 -19.06 15.91
C MET A 262 -12.52 -19.39 16.73
N ALA A 263 -13.71 -19.15 16.19
CA ALA A 263 -14.99 -19.47 16.85
C ALA A 263 -15.14 -20.99 17.07
N GLN A 264 -14.78 -21.79 16.09
CA GLN A 264 -14.81 -23.25 16.20
C GLN A 264 -13.83 -23.77 17.24
N GLN A 265 -12.59 -23.26 17.28
CA GLN A 265 -11.63 -23.62 18.32
C GLN A 265 -12.11 -23.22 19.71
N GLN A 266 -12.73 -22.05 19.86
CA GLN A 266 -13.30 -21.60 21.13
C GLN A 266 -14.46 -22.53 21.55
N ASN A 267 -15.36 -22.86 20.65
CA ASN A 267 -16.46 -23.79 20.90
C ASN A 267 -15.95 -25.17 21.35
N THR A 268 -14.90 -25.69 20.69
CA THR A 268 -14.28 -26.97 21.05
C THR A 268 -13.68 -26.92 22.45
N ARG A 269 -12.98 -25.82 22.82
CA ARG A 269 -12.43 -25.65 24.17
C ARG A 269 -13.53 -25.57 25.23
N MET A 270 -14.59 -24.79 24.98
CA MET A 270 -15.76 -24.70 25.87
C MET A 270 -16.45 -26.04 26.02
N TYR A 271 -16.60 -26.78 24.91
CA TYR A 271 -17.16 -28.13 24.92
C TYR A 271 -16.36 -29.07 25.82
N VAL A 272 -15.03 -29.15 25.65
CA VAL A 272 -14.15 -29.99 26.51
C VAL A 272 -14.29 -29.60 27.97
N LEU A 273 -14.28 -28.29 28.29
CA LEU A 273 -14.45 -27.80 29.65
C LEU A 273 -15.80 -28.21 30.23
N SER A 274 -16.87 -28.10 29.43
CA SER A 274 -18.24 -28.49 29.86
C SER A 274 -18.34 -29.99 30.13
N VAL A 275 -17.72 -30.82 29.29
CA VAL A 275 -17.69 -32.28 29.50
C VAL A 275 -16.91 -32.64 30.77
N VAL A 276 -15.75 -32.04 30.98
CA VAL A 276 -14.97 -32.23 32.22
C VAL A 276 -15.79 -31.82 33.43
N ALA A 277 -16.42 -30.64 33.41
CA ALA A 277 -17.24 -30.18 34.53
C ALA A 277 -18.46 -31.11 34.78
N ALA A 278 -19.13 -31.59 33.73
CA ALA A 278 -20.28 -32.48 33.83
C ALA A 278 -19.92 -33.85 34.44
N ILE A 279 -18.69 -34.32 34.27
CA ILE A 279 -18.19 -35.56 34.89
C ILE A 279 -17.75 -35.29 36.36
N PHE A 280 -16.99 -34.25 36.61
CA PHE A 280 -16.43 -34.00 37.91
C PHE A 280 -17.43 -33.48 38.97
N LEU A 281 -18.43 -32.67 38.54
CA LEU A 281 -19.38 -32.06 39.47
C LEU A 281 -20.19 -33.11 40.25
N PRO A 282 -20.78 -34.15 39.65
CA PRO A 282 -21.44 -35.23 40.40
C PRO A 282 -20.50 -36.04 41.28
N LEU A 283 -19.26 -36.29 40.81
CA LEU A 283 -18.26 -37.02 41.60
C LEU A 283 -17.83 -36.21 42.85
N THR A 284 -17.63 -34.91 42.67
CA THR A 284 -17.30 -33.99 43.79
C THR A 284 -18.44 -33.90 44.78
N PHE A 285 -19.72 -33.91 44.29
CA PHE A 285 -20.89 -33.96 45.17
C PHE A 285 -20.91 -35.24 46.00
N ILE A 286 -20.68 -36.41 45.39
CA ILE A 286 -20.64 -37.72 46.07
C ILE A 286 -19.52 -37.73 47.11
N THR A 287 -18.32 -37.29 46.76
CA THR A 287 -17.18 -37.24 47.71
C THR A 287 -17.42 -36.24 48.84
N GLY A 288 -18.03 -35.07 48.54
CA GLY A 288 -18.42 -34.09 49.53
C GLY A 288 -19.48 -34.62 50.52
N LEU A 289 -20.50 -35.33 50.02
CA LEU A 289 -21.54 -35.94 50.82
C LEU A 289 -20.99 -37.03 51.76
N LEU A 290 -20.15 -37.92 51.22
CA LEU A 290 -19.51 -39.00 51.99
C LEU A 290 -18.39 -38.50 52.92
N GLY A 291 -17.84 -37.34 52.66
CA GLY A 291 -16.79 -36.67 53.48
C GLY A 291 -17.35 -35.80 54.62
N MET A 292 -18.67 -35.70 54.78
CA MET A 292 -19.27 -34.92 55.90
C MET A 292 -19.12 -35.64 57.21
N ASN A 293 -18.70 -34.89 58.25
CA ASN A 293 -18.62 -35.41 59.65
C ASN A 293 -19.98 -35.36 60.37
N VAL A 294 -21.02 -35.91 59.71
CA VAL A 294 -22.37 -35.95 60.25
C VAL A 294 -22.75 -37.40 60.55
N GLY A 295 -23.32 -37.67 61.76
CA GLY A 295 -23.75 -39.00 62.14
C GLY A 295 -24.90 -39.53 61.24
N GLY A 296 -24.91 -40.84 60.95
CA GLY A 296 -25.93 -41.47 60.14
C GLY A 296 -25.57 -41.78 58.69
N LEU A 297 -24.33 -41.50 58.29
CA LEU A 297 -23.82 -41.90 56.95
C LEU A 297 -23.61 -43.43 56.92
N PRO A 298 -24.12 -44.14 55.88
CA PRO A 298 -23.95 -45.59 55.78
C PRO A 298 -22.48 -45.94 55.49
N GLY A 299 -21.90 -46.89 56.30
CA GLY A 299 -20.58 -47.43 56.02
C GLY A 299 -19.40 -46.72 56.73
N VAL A 300 -19.61 -45.71 57.59
CA VAL A 300 -18.57 -44.97 58.29
C VAL A 300 -17.76 -45.86 59.20
N ASP A 301 -18.36 -46.85 59.87
CA ASP A 301 -17.70 -47.78 60.77
C ASP A 301 -17.19 -49.07 60.11
N SER A 302 -17.28 -49.15 58.74
CA SER A 302 -16.92 -50.35 58.00
C SER A 302 -15.62 -50.12 57.18
N ASN A 303 -14.67 -51.07 57.29
CA ASN A 303 -13.44 -51.08 56.48
C ASN A 303 -13.73 -51.21 54.97
N LEU A 304 -14.97 -51.62 54.58
CA LEU A 304 -15.41 -51.70 53.19
C LEU A 304 -16.07 -50.40 52.67
N GLY A 305 -16.32 -49.44 53.56
CA GLY A 305 -16.99 -48.16 53.18
C GLY A 305 -16.22 -47.37 52.15
N PHE A 306 -14.90 -47.31 52.24
CA PHE A 306 -14.03 -46.66 51.26
C PHE A 306 -14.08 -47.35 49.87
N VAL A 307 -14.01 -48.68 49.84
CA VAL A 307 -14.05 -49.44 48.57
C VAL A 307 -15.42 -49.29 47.91
N ALA A 308 -16.52 -49.33 48.73
CA ALA A 308 -17.88 -49.09 48.21
C ALA A 308 -18.04 -47.69 47.62
N SER A 309 -17.46 -46.67 48.25
CA SER A 309 -17.48 -45.29 47.71
C SER A 309 -16.77 -45.17 46.38
N ILE A 310 -15.62 -45.80 46.23
CA ILE A 310 -14.87 -45.83 44.94
C ILE A 310 -15.70 -46.53 43.85
N VAL A 311 -16.31 -47.68 44.18
CA VAL A 311 -17.15 -48.42 43.21
C VAL A 311 -18.36 -47.58 42.74
N VAL A 312 -19.01 -46.87 43.65
CA VAL A 312 -20.13 -45.98 43.31
C VAL A 312 -19.65 -44.84 42.42
N MET A 313 -18.50 -44.23 42.70
CA MET A 313 -17.92 -43.16 41.85
C MET A 313 -17.57 -43.68 40.44
N VAL A 314 -16.97 -44.85 40.34
CA VAL A 314 -16.67 -45.48 39.03
C VAL A 314 -17.92 -45.77 38.24
N ILE A 315 -18.95 -46.33 38.86
CA ILE A 315 -20.24 -46.59 38.22
C ILE A 315 -20.90 -45.29 37.73
N ALA A 316 -20.89 -44.24 38.57
CA ALA A 316 -21.40 -42.92 38.22
C ALA A 316 -20.64 -42.31 37.05
N ALA A 317 -19.32 -42.38 37.06
CA ALA A 317 -18.47 -41.88 35.94
C ALA A 317 -18.72 -42.63 34.64
N LEU A 318 -18.78 -43.95 34.68
CA LEU A 318 -19.10 -44.77 33.52
C LEU A 318 -20.55 -44.53 33.00
N GLY A 319 -21.51 -44.41 33.87
CA GLY A 319 -22.90 -44.09 33.53
C GLY A 319 -23.00 -42.72 32.84
N LEU A 320 -22.31 -41.71 33.31
CA LEU A 320 -22.24 -40.40 32.69
C LEU A 320 -21.56 -40.47 31.31
N ALA A 321 -20.46 -41.20 31.18
CA ALA A 321 -19.75 -41.38 29.91
C ALA A 321 -20.65 -42.07 28.86
N VAL A 322 -21.35 -43.13 29.26
CA VAL A 322 -22.34 -43.82 28.39
C VAL A 322 -23.50 -42.90 28.03
N PHE A 323 -24.04 -42.14 28.98
CA PHE A 323 -25.11 -41.17 28.70
C PHE A 323 -24.68 -40.10 27.69
N PHE A 324 -23.52 -39.50 27.84
CA PHE A 324 -22.98 -38.51 26.89
C PHE A 324 -22.76 -39.13 25.50
N ARG A 325 -22.23 -40.36 25.45
CA ARG A 325 -22.04 -41.08 24.18
C ARG A 325 -23.40 -41.37 23.52
N TRP A 326 -24.44 -41.76 24.29
CA TRP A 326 -25.80 -42.02 23.76
C TRP A 326 -26.44 -40.76 23.22
N LYS A 327 -26.25 -39.62 23.89
CA LYS A 327 -26.70 -38.30 23.43
C LYS A 327 -25.86 -37.71 22.29
N ARG A 328 -24.84 -38.43 21.80
CA ARG A 328 -23.89 -37.97 20.76
C ARG A 328 -23.17 -36.65 21.15
N TRP A 329 -22.87 -36.52 22.42
CA TRP A 329 -22.03 -35.43 22.90
C TRP A 329 -20.55 -35.77 22.76
N PHE A 330 -20.21 -37.03 22.46
CA PHE A 330 -18.91 -37.50 22.04
C PHE A 330 -18.99 -38.04 20.62
#